data_6be0766ee68468ec4e92670546a18cfa
#
_entry.id   6be0766ee68468ec4e92670546a18cfa
#
_cell.length_a   1.000
_cell.length_b   1.000
_cell.length_c   1.000
_cell.angle_alpha   90.00
_cell.angle_beta   90.00
_cell.angle_gamma   90.00
#
_symmetry.space_group_name_H-M   'P 1'
#
loop_
_entity.id
_entity.type
_entity.pdbx_description
1 polymer ?
#
loop_
_entity_poly.entity_id
_entity_poly.type
_entity_poly.pdbx_seq_one_letter_code
_entity_poly.pdbx_strand_id
1 'polypeptide(L)'
;MKISVIIPVYNTGERLKRCLDSVVAQTFEDFECIVVDDGSTDQSPQVIDEFAAKDSRFIAIHKPNGGVSTARNVALDRAEGEWIVFVDSDDILKEHHLAKMHSVVNSEIDFVYTSWEAIMRDTSMRYRRSKDMCYLGKEQLRDFICKSEIMDNMMPWGKMFRRSIIENEGLRFDTYLTISEDRLFCYNYLLSTRGAVTISDISYTHDASDENSLSNRSYPIDVYKYRYNVFIEPTHRLIKHFDISSDDAFLLWQYIWSLFTTVIFSIRSSGSNVWIVSKQQQKYFSRNFCWGLYKSLKDSPAIKTFMERAENRQIVQQHFLLLNIKNSVRSFFNKLHIKR
;
A
#
# COMPACT_ATOMS: atom_id res chain seq x y z
N MET A 1 -0.84 -21.37 18.34
CA MET A 1 0.00 -20.36 17.67
C MET A 1 -0.78 -19.09 17.46
N LYS A 2 -0.24 -17.95 17.90
CA LYS A 2 -0.96 -16.68 17.88
C LYS A 2 -0.63 -15.82 16.66
N ILE A 3 0.63 -15.82 16.22
CA ILE A 3 1.07 -14.93 15.14
C ILE A 3 1.83 -15.74 14.06
N SER A 4 1.50 -15.52 12.78
CA SER A 4 2.35 -15.91 11.66
C SER A 4 3.05 -14.67 11.13
N VAL A 5 4.37 -14.65 11.22
CA VAL A 5 5.23 -13.63 10.61
C VAL A 5 5.56 -14.11 9.20
N ILE A 6 5.30 -13.28 8.19
CA ILE A 6 5.49 -13.62 6.77
C ILE A 6 6.58 -12.73 6.19
N ILE A 7 7.63 -13.37 5.66
CA ILE A 7 8.80 -12.69 5.08
C ILE A 7 9.02 -13.18 3.64
N PRO A 8 8.63 -12.39 2.62
CA PRO A 8 8.99 -12.69 1.24
C PRO A 8 10.45 -12.28 1.00
N VAL A 9 11.24 -13.15 0.35
CA VAL A 9 12.68 -12.93 0.11
C VAL A 9 12.98 -13.07 -1.38
N TYR A 10 13.73 -12.10 -1.93
CA TYR A 10 14.33 -12.21 -3.25
C TYR A 10 15.62 -11.39 -3.33
N ASN A 11 16.78 -12.05 -3.40
CA ASN A 11 18.10 -11.43 -3.51
C ASN A 11 18.34 -10.30 -2.48
N THR A 12 18.07 -10.56 -1.20
CA THR A 12 18.19 -9.56 -0.13
C THR A 12 19.62 -9.48 0.44
N GLY A 13 20.43 -10.51 0.20
CA GLY A 13 21.82 -10.54 0.63
C GLY A 13 22.01 -10.51 2.15
N GLU A 14 22.98 -9.71 2.63
CA GLU A 14 23.31 -9.62 4.06
C GLU A 14 22.21 -8.96 4.90
N ARG A 15 21.32 -8.16 4.31
CA ARG A 15 20.21 -7.51 5.02
C ARG A 15 19.23 -8.55 5.56
N LEU A 16 19.05 -9.67 4.84
CA LEU A 16 18.19 -10.76 5.29
C LEU A 16 18.58 -11.28 6.68
N LYS A 17 19.88 -11.44 6.93
CA LYS A 17 20.33 -11.91 8.24
C LYS A 17 19.91 -10.96 9.37
N ARG A 18 20.05 -9.65 9.19
CA ARG A 18 19.62 -8.65 10.18
C ARG A 18 18.11 -8.72 10.44
N CYS A 19 17.32 -8.91 9.37
CA CYS A 19 15.87 -9.07 9.47
C CYS A 19 15.53 -10.31 10.31
N LEU A 20 16.07 -11.48 9.94
CA LEU A 20 15.77 -12.74 10.64
C LEU A 20 16.30 -12.74 12.10
N ASP A 21 17.47 -12.19 12.37
CA ASP A 21 18.00 -12.00 13.74
C ASP A 21 17.02 -11.15 14.59
N SER A 22 16.39 -10.11 14.01
CA SER A 22 15.42 -9.28 14.71
C SER A 22 14.11 -10.00 15.03
N VAL A 23 13.73 -10.99 14.20
CA VAL A 23 12.59 -11.87 14.47
C VAL A 23 12.92 -12.92 15.53
N VAL A 24 14.11 -13.50 15.50
CA VAL A 24 14.59 -14.42 16.57
C VAL A 24 14.55 -13.74 17.93
N ALA A 25 14.94 -12.45 17.99
CA ALA A 25 15.02 -11.66 19.23
C ALA A 25 13.65 -11.22 19.78
N GLN A 26 12.52 -11.57 19.15
CA GLN A 26 11.21 -11.16 19.65
C GLN A 26 10.92 -11.76 21.04
N THR A 27 10.47 -10.89 21.95
CA THR A 27 10.08 -11.27 23.32
C THR A 27 8.74 -12.01 23.40
N PHE A 28 7.95 -11.96 22.35
CA PHE A 28 6.73 -12.76 22.19
C PHE A 28 7.11 -14.09 21.52
N GLU A 29 6.87 -15.22 22.17
CA GLU A 29 7.38 -16.52 21.72
C GLU A 29 6.39 -17.35 20.91
N ASP A 30 5.05 -17.10 21.06
CA ASP A 30 4.00 -17.92 20.43
C ASP A 30 3.75 -17.46 18.97
N PHE A 31 4.77 -17.60 18.12
CA PHE A 31 4.69 -17.28 16.69
C PHE A 31 5.38 -18.34 15.82
N GLU A 32 5.02 -18.36 14.54
CA GLU A 32 5.78 -18.98 13.46
C GLU A 32 6.31 -17.86 12.54
N CYS A 33 7.42 -18.13 11.88
CA CYS A 33 8.03 -17.25 10.87
C CYS A 33 8.12 -18.01 9.55
N ILE A 34 7.28 -17.65 8.58
CA ILE A 34 7.24 -18.28 7.26
C ILE A 34 8.07 -17.41 6.32
N VAL A 35 9.25 -17.92 5.96
CA VAL A 35 10.20 -17.24 5.07
C VAL A 35 10.10 -17.88 3.70
N VAL A 36 9.64 -17.11 2.70
CA VAL A 36 9.46 -17.61 1.34
C VAL A 36 10.50 -17.00 0.42
N ASP A 37 11.45 -17.84 0.00
CA ASP A 37 12.42 -17.49 -1.04
C ASP A 37 11.75 -17.57 -2.42
N ASP A 38 11.65 -16.45 -3.09
CA ASP A 38 11.08 -16.29 -4.42
C ASP A 38 12.13 -16.52 -5.54
N GLY A 39 12.94 -17.58 -5.40
CA GLY A 39 13.93 -18.00 -6.39
C GLY A 39 15.16 -17.09 -6.41
N SER A 40 15.71 -16.77 -5.24
CA SER A 40 16.95 -16.00 -5.12
C SER A 40 18.14 -16.71 -5.75
N THR A 41 19.07 -15.92 -6.28
CA THR A 41 20.30 -16.38 -6.91
C THR A 41 21.57 -16.01 -6.13
N ASP A 42 21.38 -15.29 -5.01
CA ASP A 42 22.42 -14.93 -4.05
C ASP A 42 22.49 -15.94 -2.89
N GLN A 43 23.07 -15.55 -1.76
CA GLN A 43 23.17 -16.37 -0.55
C GLN A 43 21.88 -16.48 0.27
N SER A 44 20.79 -15.79 -0.13
CA SER A 44 19.56 -15.76 0.65
C SER A 44 18.98 -17.15 0.97
N PRO A 45 18.94 -18.13 0.02
CA PRO A 45 18.41 -19.46 0.32
C PRO A 45 19.18 -20.16 1.45
N GLN A 46 20.53 -20.08 1.44
CA GLN A 46 21.37 -20.68 2.47
C GLN A 46 21.13 -20.06 3.83
N VAL A 47 20.97 -18.73 3.90
CA VAL A 47 20.66 -18.01 5.15
C VAL A 47 19.31 -18.48 5.70
N ILE A 48 18.28 -18.61 4.87
CA ILE A 48 16.96 -19.08 5.27
C ILE A 48 17.04 -20.50 5.88
N ASP A 49 17.74 -21.42 5.20
CA ASP A 49 17.90 -22.81 5.67
C ASP A 49 18.64 -22.88 7.00
N GLU A 50 19.66 -22.02 7.18
CA GLU A 50 20.38 -21.95 8.46
C GLU A 50 19.50 -21.51 9.64
N PHE A 51 18.60 -20.56 9.42
CA PHE A 51 17.65 -20.12 10.46
C PHE A 51 16.61 -21.19 10.76
N ALA A 52 16.03 -21.82 9.73
CA ALA A 52 15.07 -22.91 9.90
C ALA A 52 15.65 -24.12 10.60
N ALA A 53 16.96 -24.41 10.39
CA ALA A 53 17.65 -25.50 11.08
C ALA A 53 17.97 -25.19 12.57
N LYS A 54 18.08 -23.91 12.95
CA LYS A 54 18.44 -23.48 14.32
C LYS A 54 17.24 -23.18 15.21
N ASP A 55 16.11 -22.74 14.62
CA ASP A 55 14.93 -22.32 15.36
C ASP A 55 13.68 -22.91 14.71
N SER A 56 13.00 -23.79 15.41
CA SER A 56 11.80 -24.52 14.92
C SER A 56 10.59 -23.63 14.63
N ARG A 57 10.64 -22.35 15.03
CA ARG A 57 9.61 -21.37 14.68
C ARG A 57 9.72 -20.93 13.21
N PHE A 58 10.88 -21.14 12.57
CA PHE A 58 11.12 -20.74 11.19
C PHE A 58 10.80 -21.86 10.21
N ILE A 59 10.00 -21.51 9.21
CA ILE A 59 9.56 -22.39 8.11
C ILE A 59 10.13 -21.83 6.81
N ALA A 60 11.08 -22.57 6.21
CA ALA A 60 11.66 -22.22 4.92
C ALA A 60 10.82 -22.77 3.77
N ILE A 61 10.51 -21.93 2.79
CA ILE A 61 9.82 -22.33 1.56
C ILE A 61 10.61 -21.73 0.38
N HIS A 62 11.06 -22.59 -0.54
CA HIS A 62 11.73 -22.17 -1.77
C HIS A 62 10.81 -22.40 -2.96
N LYS A 63 10.68 -21.39 -3.84
CA LYS A 63 9.85 -21.49 -5.05
C LYS A 63 10.54 -20.82 -6.25
N PRO A 64 10.19 -21.18 -7.47
CA PRO A 64 10.59 -20.40 -8.64
C PRO A 64 10.13 -18.95 -8.54
N ASN A 65 10.92 -17.99 -9.04
CA ASN A 65 10.58 -16.57 -9.00
C ASN A 65 9.21 -16.31 -9.66
N GLY A 66 8.36 -15.60 -8.95
CA GLY A 66 7.02 -15.23 -9.40
C GLY A 66 6.57 -13.85 -8.87
N GLY A 67 7.48 -13.15 -8.17
CA GLY A 67 7.23 -11.83 -7.59
C GLY A 67 6.71 -11.87 -6.16
N VAL A 68 6.86 -10.76 -5.45
CA VAL A 68 6.55 -10.61 -4.03
C VAL A 68 5.12 -11.01 -3.66
N SER A 69 4.14 -10.71 -4.54
CA SER A 69 2.73 -11.14 -4.36
C SER A 69 2.60 -12.65 -4.26
N THR A 70 3.29 -13.39 -5.12
CA THR A 70 3.22 -14.87 -5.11
C THR A 70 3.88 -15.44 -3.87
N ALA A 71 5.00 -14.87 -3.41
CA ALA A 71 5.67 -15.28 -2.19
C ALA A 71 4.79 -15.05 -0.95
N ARG A 72 4.18 -13.85 -0.84
CA ARG A 72 3.25 -13.56 0.26
C ARG A 72 2.03 -14.47 0.23
N ASN A 73 1.47 -14.78 -0.94
CA ASN A 73 0.32 -15.68 -1.06
C ASN A 73 0.64 -17.11 -0.64
N VAL A 74 1.80 -17.65 -1.04
CA VAL A 74 2.28 -18.97 -0.59
C VAL A 74 2.40 -19.02 0.94
N ALA A 75 2.94 -17.94 1.55
CA ALA A 75 3.02 -17.85 3.00
C ALA A 75 1.64 -17.76 3.66
N LEU A 76 0.70 -17.00 3.09
CA LEU A 76 -0.68 -16.93 3.60
C LEU A 76 -1.38 -18.28 3.55
N ASP A 77 -1.19 -19.07 2.49
CA ASP A 77 -1.77 -20.42 2.36
C ASP A 77 -1.21 -21.41 3.39
N ARG A 78 0.00 -21.14 3.94
CA ARG A 78 0.67 -21.96 4.94
C ARG A 78 0.42 -21.49 6.38
N ALA A 79 0.04 -20.22 6.56
CA ALA A 79 -0.08 -19.58 7.87
C ALA A 79 -1.15 -20.23 8.77
N GLU A 80 -0.78 -20.53 10.02
CA GLU A 80 -1.66 -21.14 11.03
C GLU A 80 -2.01 -20.18 12.18
N GLY A 81 -1.28 -19.07 12.33
CA GLY A 81 -1.50 -18.08 13.37
C GLY A 81 -2.87 -17.42 13.31
N GLU A 82 -3.40 -16.99 14.44
CA GLU A 82 -4.62 -16.19 14.53
C GLU A 82 -4.44 -14.82 13.85
N TRP A 83 -3.21 -14.33 13.88
CA TRP A 83 -2.81 -13.05 13.36
C TRP A 83 -1.69 -13.17 12.33
N ILE A 84 -1.71 -12.30 11.33
CA ILE A 84 -0.69 -12.20 10.28
C ILE A 84 0.08 -10.90 10.45
N VAL A 85 1.42 -10.98 10.43
CA VAL A 85 2.35 -9.85 10.38
C VAL A 85 3.25 -10.01 9.17
N PHE A 86 3.29 -9.01 8.30
CA PHE A 86 4.22 -8.98 7.16
C PHE A 86 5.47 -8.18 7.55
N VAL A 87 6.62 -8.69 7.16
CA VAL A 87 7.92 -8.03 7.34
C VAL A 87 8.67 -8.12 6.01
N ASP A 88 9.15 -7.00 5.50
CA ASP A 88 10.01 -7.03 4.32
C ASP A 88 11.41 -7.51 4.71
N SER A 89 12.06 -8.27 3.85
CA SER A 89 13.28 -9.04 4.16
C SER A 89 14.52 -8.20 4.42
N ASP A 90 14.45 -6.89 4.21
CA ASP A 90 15.51 -5.91 4.50
C ASP A 90 15.21 -5.02 5.72
N ASP A 91 14.02 -5.16 6.32
CA ASP A 91 13.56 -4.38 7.47
C ASP A 91 13.96 -5.02 8.83
N ILE A 92 13.78 -4.27 9.91
CA ILE A 92 14.18 -4.68 11.26
C ILE A 92 13.02 -4.45 12.24
N LEU A 93 12.76 -5.44 13.10
CA LEU A 93 11.82 -5.33 14.21
C LEU A 93 12.57 -5.03 15.51
N LYS A 94 12.02 -4.16 16.37
CA LYS A 94 12.49 -4.08 17.77
C LYS A 94 11.99 -5.28 18.56
N GLU A 95 12.73 -5.73 19.56
CA GLU A 95 12.48 -6.97 20.31
C GLU A 95 11.05 -7.12 20.85
N HIS A 96 10.38 -6.01 21.15
CA HIS A 96 9.03 -5.98 21.72
C HIS A 96 7.92 -5.79 20.68
N HIS A 97 8.22 -5.79 19.37
CA HIS A 97 7.25 -5.47 18.31
C HIS A 97 6.02 -6.38 18.35
N LEU A 98 6.21 -7.70 18.30
CA LEU A 98 5.11 -8.65 18.33
C LEU A 98 4.35 -8.63 19.66
N ALA A 99 5.06 -8.54 20.78
CA ALA A 99 4.46 -8.45 22.11
C ALA A 99 3.57 -7.20 22.23
N LYS A 100 4.05 -6.05 21.75
CA LYS A 100 3.31 -4.79 21.79
C LYS A 100 2.05 -4.85 20.91
N MET A 101 2.14 -5.38 19.69
CA MET A 101 0.99 -5.56 18.83
C MET A 101 -0.04 -6.51 19.45
N HIS A 102 0.42 -7.64 20.02
CA HIS A 102 -0.48 -8.62 20.62
C HIS A 102 -1.13 -8.10 21.92
N SER A 103 -0.47 -7.19 22.66
CA SER A 103 -1.00 -6.67 23.93
C SER A 103 -2.28 -5.82 23.80
N VAL A 104 -2.60 -5.32 22.61
CA VAL A 104 -3.74 -4.42 22.37
C VAL A 104 -4.93 -5.11 21.69
N VAL A 105 -4.82 -6.41 21.37
CA VAL A 105 -5.88 -7.13 20.68
C VAL A 105 -6.90 -7.75 21.63
N ASN A 106 -8.15 -7.77 21.17
CA ASN A 106 -9.27 -8.46 21.81
C ASN A 106 -10.26 -8.92 20.72
N SER A 107 -11.46 -9.36 21.11
CA SER A 107 -12.47 -9.85 20.16
C SER A 107 -13.03 -8.78 19.20
N GLU A 108 -12.87 -7.49 19.51
CA GLU A 108 -13.38 -6.38 18.73
C GLU A 108 -12.35 -5.82 17.77
N ILE A 109 -11.04 -6.11 17.98
CA ILE A 109 -9.95 -5.60 17.16
C ILE A 109 -9.60 -6.59 16.06
N ASP A 110 -9.56 -6.12 14.85
CA ASP A 110 -9.21 -6.89 13.66
C ASP A 110 -7.93 -6.39 13.00
N PHE A 111 -7.49 -5.17 13.33
CA PHE A 111 -6.36 -4.51 12.70
C PHE A 111 -5.53 -3.71 13.71
N VAL A 112 -4.21 -3.88 13.69
CA VAL A 112 -3.28 -3.09 14.49
C VAL A 112 -2.27 -2.40 13.58
N TYR A 113 -1.96 -1.14 13.85
CA TYR A 113 -0.98 -0.34 13.12
C TYR A 113 0.01 0.30 14.12
N THR A 114 1.31 0.06 13.93
CA THR A 114 2.37 0.66 14.75
C THR A 114 3.01 1.86 14.10
N SER A 115 3.54 2.76 14.91
CA SER A 115 4.50 3.75 14.45
C SER A 115 5.79 3.09 13.94
N TRP A 116 6.49 3.78 13.06
CA TRP A 116 7.69 3.24 12.43
C TRP A 116 8.72 4.34 12.15
N GLU A 117 9.94 3.91 11.91
CA GLU A 117 11.04 4.76 11.47
C GLU A 117 11.63 4.20 10.16
N ALA A 118 12.29 5.05 9.41
CA ALA A 118 12.97 4.64 8.18
C ALA A 118 14.41 5.14 8.16
N ILE A 119 15.33 4.24 7.78
CA ILE A 119 16.72 4.57 7.46
C ILE A 119 16.76 5.03 6.02
N MET A 120 17.15 6.28 5.78
CA MET A 120 17.21 6.86 4.45
C MET A 120 18.60 6.64 3.80
N ARG A 121 18.73 6.88 2.49
CA ARG A 121 20.00 6.73 1.74
C ARG A 121 21.17 7.55 2.29
N ASP A 122 20.88 8.73 2.81
CA ASP A 122 21.85 9.61 3.46
C ASP A 122 22.11 9.25 4.93
N THR A 123 21.66 8.04 5.34
CA THR A 123 21.68 7.54 6.72
C THR A 123 20.85 8.36 7.71
N SER A 124 20.11 9.36 7.25
CA SER A 124 19.17 10.09 8.11
C SER A 124 17.98 9.20 8.49
N MET A 125 17.39 9.51 9.64
CA MET A 125 16.19 8.80 10.12
C MET A 125 14.96 9.63 9.86
N ARG A 126 13.92 8.98 9.32
CA ARG A 126 12.57 9.55 9.25
C ARG A 126 11.65 8.78 10.19
N TYR A 127 10.72 9.49 10.80
CA TYR A 127 9.81 8.94 11.80
C TYR A 127 8.37 9.16 11.38
N ARG A 128 7.55 8.13 11.51
CA ARG A 128 6.10 8.24 11.38
C ARG A 128 5.49 7.80 12.71
N ARG A 129 4.86 8.74 13.40
CA ARG A 129 4.30 8.51 14.72
C ARG A 129 2.79 8.63 14.69
N SER A 130 2.10 7.54 15.01
CA SER A 130 0.67 7.55 15.33
C SER A 130 0.47 7.89 16.81
N LYS A 131 -0.76 8.18 17.19
CA LYS A 131 -1.18 8.24 18.59
C LYS A 131 -1.72 6.88 19.02
N ASP A 132 -1.70 6.58 20.32
CA ASP A 132 -2.42 5.43 20.84
C ASP A 132 -3.92 5.70 20.79
N MET A 133 -4.61 5.02 19.89
CA MET A 133 -6.04 5.19 19.64
C MET A 133 -6.69 3.85 19.33
N CYS A 134 -7.93 3.69 19.78
CA CYS A 134 -8.80 2.58 19.43
C CYS A 134 -10.00 3.11 18.64
N TYR A 135 -10.29 2.45 17.53
CA TYR A 135 -11.37 2.82 16.61
C TYR A 135 -12.34 1.64 16.48
N LEU A 136 -13.54 1.76 17.02
CA LEU A 136 -14.55 0.71 16.99
C LEU A 136 -15.79 1.15 16.22
N GLY A 137 -16.29 0.25 15.40
CA GLY A 137 -17.46 0.49 14.58
C GLY A 137 -17.23 1.46 13.42
N LYS A 138 -18.22 1.54 12.56
CA LYS A 138 -18.13 2.16 11.24
C LYS A 138 -17.71 3.64 11.28
N GLU A 139 -18.23 4.42 12.22
CA GLU A 139 -17.95 5.85 12.31
C GLU A 139 -16.49 6.13 12.70
N GLN A 140 -16.00 5.46 13.74
CA GLN A 140 -14.61 5.64 14.17
C GLN A 140 -13.63 5.05 13.16
N LEU A 141 -13.97 3.97 12.48
CA LEU A 141 -13.16 3.42 11.37
C LEU A 141 -13.12 4.37 10.17
N ARG A 142 -14.21 5.09 9.88
CA ARG A 142 -14.17 6.19 8.90
C ARG A 142 -13.14 7.24 9.31
N ASP A 143 -13.14 7.65 10.58
CA ASP A 143 -12.15 8.60 11.10
C ASP A 143 -10.73 8.03 11.04
N PHE A 144 -10.54 6.75 11.34
CA PHE A 144 -9.27 6.06 11.13
C PHE A 144 -8.79 6.14 9.67
N ILE A 145 -9.66 5.88 8.70
CA ILE A 145 -9.33 5.93 7.28
C ILE A 145 -9.05 7.37 6.81
N CYS A 146 -9.87 8.33 7.22
CA CYS A 146 -9.84 9.68 6.66
C CYS A 146 -8.91 10.64 7.40
N LYS A 147 -8.70 10.43 8.72
CA LYS A 147 -7.99 11.38 9.58
C LYS A 147 -6.68 10.83 10.15
N SER A 148 -6.49 9.51 10.15
CA SER A 148 -5.20 8.92 10.49
C SER A 148 -4.28 8.89 9.27
N GLU A 149 -2.98 8.71 9.52
CA GLU A 149 -1.98 8.62 8.45
C GLU A 149 -1.96 7.25 7.75
N ILE A 150 -2.96 6.39 8.01
CA ILE A 150 -2.97 5.02 7.46
C ILE A 150 -3.00 5.02 5.92
N MET A 151 -3.71 5.98 5.30
CA MET A 151 -3.81 6.07 3.85
C MET A 151 -2.50 6.43 3.17
N ASP A 152 -1.59 7.10 3.88
CA ASP A 152 -0.23 7.39 3.39
C ASP A 152 0.69 6.17 3.51
N ASN A 153 0.39 5.25 4.44
CA ASN A 153 1.17 4.05 4.71
C ASN A 153 0.33 2.78 4.53
N MET A 154 0.01 2.44 3.28
CA MET A 154 -0.76 1.24 2.93
C MET A 154 0.12 0.03 2.57
N MET A 155 1.42 0.05 2.91
CA MET A 155 2.26 -1.14 2.89
C MET A 155 1.78 -2.12 3.97
N PRO A 156 1.95 -3.45 3.80
CA PRO A 156 1.42 -4.42 4.76
C PRO A 156 2.29 -4.53 6.02
N TRP A 157 3.55 -4.08 5.99
CA TRP A 157 4.43 -4.08 7.14
C TRP A 157 4.05 -3.03 8.20
N GLY A 158 4.52 -3.24 9.43
CA GLY A 158 4.13 -2.42 10.59
C GLY A 158 2.65 -2.56 10.94
N LYS A 159 2.01 -3.64 10.48
CA LYS A 159 0.60 -3.94 10.69
C LYS A 159 0.40 -5.38 11.11
N MET A 160 -0.68 -5.62 11.86
CA MET A 160 -1.12 -6.96 12.20
C MET A 160 -2.59 -7.14 11.81
N PHE A 161 -2.87 -8.23 11.11
CA PHE A 161 -4.14 -8.54 10.46
C PHE A 161 -4.75 -9.79 11.09
N ARG A 162 -6.04 -9.78 11.41
CA ARG A 162 -6.75 -10.99 11.84
C ARG A 162 -6.88 -11.94 10.66
N ARG A 163 -6.27 -13.16 10.78
CA ARG A 163 -6.23 -14.14 9.70
C ARG A 163 -7.62 -14.57 9.23
N SER A 164 -8.59 -14.71 10.14
CA SER A 164 -9.95 -15.12 9.76
C SER A 164 -10.63 -14.18 8.76
N ILE A 165 -10.31 -12.86 8.77
CA ILE A 165 -10.81 -11.93 7.74
C ILE A 165 -10.17 -12.24 6.40
N ILE A 166 -8.85 -12.47 6.36
CA ILE A 166 -8.13 -12.81 5.13
C ILE A 166 -8.73 -14.06 4.49
N GLU A 167 -8.99 -15.09 5.29
CA GLU A 167 -9.53 -16.37 4.81
C GLU A 167 -11.00 -16.25 4.41
N ASN A 168 -11.85 -15.63 5.23
CA ASN A 168 -13.28 -15.51 4.95
C ASN A 168 -13.58 -14.67 3.71
N GLU A 169 -12.78 -13.63 3.46
CA GLU A 169 -12.91 -12.77 2.29
C GLU A 169 -12.07 -13.25 1.09
N GLY A 170 -11.33 -14.35 1.25
CA GLY A 170 -10.45 -14.89 0.21
C GLY A 170 -9.38 -13.91 -0.25
N LEU A 171 -8.86 -13.06 0.67
CA LEU A 171 -7.92 -12.01 0.31
C LEU A 171 -6.56 -12.59 -0.05
N ARG A 172 -6.05 -12.20 -1.21
CA ARG A 172 -4.71 -12.53 -1.68
C ARG A 172 -4.10 -11.30 -2.36
N PHE A 173 -2.78 -11.23 -2.39
CA PHE A 173 -2.07 -10.21 -3.15
C PHE A 173 -2.26 -10.44 -4.65
N ASP A 174 -2.58 -9.39 -5.40
CA ASP A 174 -2.73 -9.46 -6.86
C ASP A 174 -1.38 -9.72 -7.52
N THR A 175 -1.24 -10.86 -8.20
CA THR A 175 0.01 -11.30 -8.84
C THR A 175 0.29 -10.59 -10.17
N TYR A 176 -0.69 -9.89 -10.74
CA TYR A 176 -0.49 -9.06 -11.92
C TYR A 176 0.01 -7.65 -11.57
N LEU A 177 -0.14 -7.24 -10.29
CA LEU A 177 0.41 -5.99 -9.79
C LEU A 177 1.88 -6.19 -9.39
N THR A 178 2.78 -5.53 -10.11
CA THR A 178 4.21 -5.49 -9.76
C THR A 178 4.55 -4.40 -8.74
N ILE A 179 3.59 -3.53 -8.42
CA ILE A 179 3.71 -2.46 -7.42
C ILE A 179 2.31 -2.04 -6.97
N SER A 180 2.17 -1.71 -5.69
CA SER A 180 0.92 -1.33 -5.00
C SER A 180 -0.08 -2.48 -4.78
N GLU A 181 0.36 -3.72 -4.96
CA GLU A 181 -0.36 -4.93 -4.55
C GLU A 181 -0.71 -4.90 -3.05
N ASP A 182 0.20 -4.36 -2.26
CA ASP A 182 0.12 -4.11 -0.83
C ASP A 182 -1.02 -3.17 -0.46
N ARG A 183 -1.12 -2.02 -1.14
CA ARG A 183 -2.21 -1.06 -0.95
C ARG A 183 -3.56 -1.67 -1.30
N LEU A 184 -3.64 -2.43 -2.40
CA LEU A 184 -4.87 -3.10 -2.81
C LEU A 184 -5.33 -4.12 -1.78
N PHE A 185 -4.39 -4.93 -1.25
CA PHE A 185 -4.65 -5.88 -0.17
C PHE A 185 -5.20 -5.16 1.08
N CYS A 186 -4.55 -4.09 1.52
CA CYS A 186 -5.00 -3.32 2.68
C CYS A 186 -6.38 -2.67 2.46
N TYR A 187 -6.67 -2.15 1.25
CA TYR A 187 -7.99 -1.58 0.92
C TYR A 187 -9.10 -2.63 1.06
N ASN A 188 -8.88 -3.80 0.50
CA ASN A 188 -9.86 -4.89 0.57
C ASN A 188 -10.02 -5.42 2.01
N TYR A 189 -8.93 -5.50 2.78
CA TYR A 189 -8.98 -5.92 4.18
C TYR A 189 -9.80 -4.95 5.05
N LEU A 190 -9.62 -3.64 4.87
CA LEU A 190 -10.33 -2.63 5.66
C LEU A 190 -11.86 -2.71 5.50
N LEU A 191 -12.37 -3.23 4.39
CA LEU A 191 -13.81 -3.38 4.15
C LEU A 191 -14.50 -4.33 5.14
N SER A 192 -13.78 -5.29 5.72
CA SER A 192 -14.31 -6.26 6.69
C SER A 192 -13.77 -6.04 8.11
N THR A 193 -13.03 -4.94 8.33
CA THR A 193 -12.50 -4.57 9.64
C THR A 193 -13.60 -3.97 10.51
N ARG A 194 -13.75 -4.45 11.76
CA ARG A 194 -14.73 -3.96 12.75
C ARG A 194 -14.11 -3.04 13.78
N GLY A 195 -12.81 -3.22 14.05
CA GLY A 195 -12.05 -2.41 14.99
C GLY A 195 -10.57 -2.36 14.63
N ALA A 196 -9.97 -1.19 14.84
CA ALA A 196 -8.56 -0.93 14.60
C ALA A 196 -7.91 -0.25 15.79
N VAL A 197 -6.63 -0.54 16.02
CA VAL A 197 -5.81 0.12 17.04
C VAL A 197 -4.56 0.69 16.38
N THR A 198 -4.21 1.92 16.73
CA THR A 198 -2.91 2.53 16.41
C THR A 198 -2.05 2.59 17.67
N ILE A 199 -0.74 2.33 17.51
CA ILE A 199 0.25 2.30 18.58
C ILE A 199 1.31 3.37 18.30
N SER A 200 1.55 4.23 19.30
CA SER A 200 2.53 5.33 19.20
C SER A 200 3.98 4.87 19.31
N ASP A 201 4.20 3.64 19.81
CA ASP A 201 5.54 3.07 19.93
C ASP A 201 6.15 2.78 18.55
N ILE A 202 7.41 3.21 18.37
CA ILE A 202 8.18 2.96 17.16
C ILE A 202 8.89 1.62 17.31
N SER A 203 8.34 0.58 16.75
CA SER A 203 8.87 -0.79 16.86
C SER A 203 9.20 -1.46 15.52
N TYR A 204 8.98 -0.77 14.41
CA TYR A 204 9.33 -1.20 13.06
C TYR A 204 10.32 -0.22 12.43
N THR A 205 11.42 -0.73 11.86
CA THR A 205 12.44 0.05 11.15
C THR A 205 12.46 -0.39 9.69
N HIS A 206 12.05 0.52 8.80
CA HIS A 206 12.09 0.32 7.36
C HIS A 206 13.44 0.75 6.78
N ASP A 207 14.11 -0.12 6.03
CA ASP A 207 15.38 0.19 5.36
C ASP A 207 15.12 0.75 3.95
N ALA A 208 14.93 2.07 3.85
CA ALA A 208 14.74 2.79 2.59
C ALA A 208 16.06 3.19 1.91
N SER A 209 17.20 2.60 2.32
CA SER A 209 18.52 2.95 1.78
C SER A 209 18.81 2.34 0.40
N ASP A 210 18.08 1.29 0.00
CA ASP A 210 18.31 0.58 -1.26
C ASP A 210 17.85 1.39 -2.48
N GLU A 211 18.80 1.69 -3.36
CA GLU A 211 18.51 2.36 -4.63
C GLU A 211 17.75 1.47 -5.62
N ASN A 212 17.91 0.15 -5.52
CA ASN A 212 17.29 -0.84 -6.39
C ASN A 212 15.89 -1.27 -5.95
N SER A 213 15.37 -0.67 -4.88
CA SER A 213 14.01 -0.92 -4.39
C SER A 213 12.98 -0.84 -5.53
N LEU A 214 12.00 -1.73 -5.51
CA LEU A 214 10.90 -1.76 -6.49
C LEU A 214 10.17 -0.41 -6.58
N SER A 215 10.04 0.29 -5.47
CA SER A 215 9.40 1.62 -5.41
C SER A 215 10.12 2.70 -6.22
N ASN A 216 11.41 2.52 -6.49
CA ASN A 216 12.24 3.46 -7.24
C ASN A 216 12.29 3.18 -8.75
N ARG A 217 11.70 2.07 -9.21
CA ARG A 217 11.75 1.66 -10.62
C ARG A 217 10.68 2.36 -11.45
N SER A 218 11.01 2.59 -12.71
CA SER A 218 10.02 2.97 -13.72
C SER A 218 9.41 1.72 -14.32
N TYR A 219 8.11 1.73 -14.53
CA TYR A 219 7.35 0.61 -15.06
C TYR A 219 6.75 0.93 -16.44
N PRO A 220 6.48 -0.08 -17.28
CA PRO A 220 5.74 0.10 -18.53
C PRO A 220 4.38 0.76 -18.28
N ILE A 221 3.90 1.52 -19.27
CA ILE A 221 2.64 2.26 -19.15
C ILE A 221 1.44 1.36 -18.83
N ASP A 222 1.45 0.12 -19.32
CA ASP A 222 0.35 -0.81 -19.10
C ASP A 222 0.25 -1.25 -17.64
N VAL A 223 1.36 -1.27 -16.89
CA VAL A 223 1.37 -1.47 -15.43
C VAL A 223 0.61 -0.33 -14.73
N TYR A 224 0.86 0.93 -15.11
CA TYR A 224 0.14 2.08 -14.53
C TYR A 224 -1.34 2.08 -14.90
N LYS A 225 -1.70 1.68 -16.12
CA LYS A 225 -3.10 1.55 -16.55
C LYS A 225 -3.82 0.45 -15.77
N TYR A 226 -3.16 -0.69 -15.57
CA TYR A 226 -3.72 -1.79 -14.78
C TYR A 226 -3.94 -1.34 -13.33
N ARG A 227 -2.92 -0.77 -12.69
CA ARG A 227 -3.03 -0.19 -11.34
C ARG A 227 -4.22 0.77 -11.23
N TYR A 228 -4.31 1.71 -12.15
CA TYR A 228 -5.40 2.67 -12.19
C TYR A 228 -6.76 1.96 -12.20
N ASN A 229 -6.96 0.98 -13.06
CA ASN A 229 -8.23 0.28 -13.20
C ASN A 229 -8.62 -0.53 -11.95
N VAL A 230 -7.67 -1.23 -11.34
CA VAL A 230 -7.95 -2.10 -10.18
C VAL A 230 -8.23 -1.33 -8.91
N PHE A 231 -7.80 -0.05 -8.79
CA PHE A 231 -8.06 0.77 -7.60
C PHE A 231 -9.39 1.51 -7.60
N ILE A 232 -10.05 1.67 -8.75
CA ILE A 232 -11.32 2.41 -8.83
C ILE A 232 -12.39 1.75 -7.97
N GLU A 233 -12.65 0.47 -8.18
CA GLU A 233 -13.72 -0.24 -7.48
C GLU A 233 -13.49 -0.36 -5.97
N PRO A 234 -12.32 -0.80 -5.46
CA PRO A 234 -12.04 -0.82 -4.03
C PRO A 234 -12.18 0.56 -3.37
N THR A 235 -11.76 1.63 -4.05
CA THR A 235 -11.93 3.00 -3.55
C THR A 235 -13.41 3.38 -3.42
N HIS A 236 -14.23 3.09 -4.44
CA HIS A 236 -15.67 3.31 -4.36
C HIS A 236 -16.33 2.49 -3.25
N ARG A 237 -15.92 1.23 -3.09
CA ARG A 237 -16.41 0.36 -2.02
C ARG A 237 -16.09 0.93 -0.63
N LEU A 238 -14.84 1.40 -0.40
CA LEU A 238 -14.46 2.04 0.86
C LEU A 238 -15.31 3.29 1.15
N ILE A 239 -15.44 4.19 0.16
CA ILE A 239 -16.24 5.40 0.28
C ILE A 239 -17.69 5.07 0.66
N LYS A 240 -18.30 4.13 -0.06
CA LYS A 240 -19.69 3.70 0.18
C LYS A 240 -19.84 2.95 1.52
N HIS A 241 -18.91 2.04 1.82
CA HIS A 241 -18.99 1.20 3.01
C HIS A 241 -18.91 2.04 4.29
N PHE A 242 -18.01 3.01 4.35
CA PHE A 242 -17.79 3.85 5.53
C PHE A 242 -18.56 5.17 5.51
N ASP A 243 -19.44 5.41 4.54
CA ASP A 243 -20.19 6.67 4.34
C ASP A 243 -19.25 7.89 4.37
N ILE A 244 -18.11 7.76 3.65
CA ILE A 244 -17.08 8.80 3.58
C ILE A 244 -17.65 10.00 2.82
N SER A 245 -17.57 11.18 3.42
CA SER A 245 -18.02 12.42 2.79
C SER A 245 -17.25 12.73 1.50
N SER A 246 -17.82 13.54 0.62
CA SER A 246 -17.12 13.97 -0.61
C SER A 246 -15.79 14.65 -0.32
N ASP A 247 -15.73 15.39 0.80
CA ASP A 247 -14.52 16.14 1.18
C ASP A 247 -13.42 15.20 1.69
N ASP A 248 -13.78 14.22 2.51
CA ASP A 248 -12.84 13.20 3.00
C ASP A 248 -12.46 12.20 1.91
N ALA A 249 -13.37 11.87 0.98
CA ALA A 249 -13.12 10.99 -0.16
C ALA A 249 -12.02 11.53 -1.09
N PHE A 250 -11.75 12.82 -1.06
CA PHE A 250 -10.66 13.42 -1.82
C PHE A 250 -9.30 12.78 -1.52
N LEU A 251 -9.01 12.43 -0.26
CA LEU A 251 -7.77 11.77 0.13
C LEU A 251 -7.60 10.39 -0.54
N LEU A 252 -8.68 9.61 -0.64
CA LEU A 252 -8.66 8.32 -1.32
C LEU A 252 -8.48 8.49 -2.83
N TRP A 253 -9.14 9.50 -3.41
CA TRP A 253 -9.03 9.79 -4.83
C TRP A 253 -7.69 10.41 -5.24
N GLN A 254 -6.96 11.07 -4.32
CA GLN A 254 -5.63 11.60 -4.60
C GLN A 254 -4.67 10.52 -5.11
N TYR A 255 -4.72 9.33 -4.55
CA TYR A 255 -3.88 8.23 -5.01
C TYR A 255 -4.20 7.84 -6.45
N ILE A 256 -5.48 7.65 -6.79
CA ILE A 256 -5.92 7.36 -8.15
C ILE A 256 -5.53 8.49 -9.11
N TRP A 257 -5.67 9.73 -8.67
CA TRP A 257 -5.24 10.89 -9.43
C TRP A 257 -3.73 10.90 -9.70
N SER A 258 -2.92 10.53 -8.71
CA SER A 258 -1.46 10.41 -8.89
C SER A 258 -1.09 9.36 -9.92
N LEU A 259 -1.78 8.20 -9.92
CA LEU A 259 -1.62 7.17 -10.94
C LEU A 259 -1.99 7.68 -12.34
N PHE A 260 -3.09 8.40 -12.45
CA PHE A 260 -3.54 9.00 -13.70
C PHE A 260 -2.51 10.00 -14.26
N THR A 261 -2.00 10.90 -13.42
CA THR A 261 -0.97 11.87 -13.84
C THR A 261 0.32 11.17 -14.25
N THR A 262 0.73 10.10 -13.55
CA THR A 262 1.90 9.29 -13.92
C THR A 262 1.73 8.66 -15.30
N VAL A 263 0.56 8.11 -15.62
CA VAL A 263 0.24 7.57 -16.95
C VAL A 263 0.42 8.64 -18.03
N ILE A 264 -0.10 9.85 -17.80
CA ILE A 264 0.02 10.96 -18.75
C ILE A 264 1.48 11.36 -18.98
N PHE A 265 2.30 11.44 -17.90
CA PHE A 265 3.71 11.75 -18.01
C PHE A 265 4.53 10.68 -18.73
N SER A 266 4.26 9.40 -18.46
CA SER A 266 4.95 8.29 -19.11
C SER A 266 4.72 8.26 -20.62
N ILE A 267 3.53 8.62 -21.08
CA ILE A 267 3.20 8.75 -22.51
C ILE A 267 4.08 9.84 -23.16
N ARG A 268 4.35 10.92 -22.46
CA ARG A 268 5.15 12.04 -22.98
C ARG A 268 6.64 11.70 -23.07
N SER A 269 7.19 11.01 -22.09
CA SER A 269 8.63 10.65 -22.05
C SER A 269 9.02 9.62 -23.10
N SER A 270 8.09 8.80 -23.57
CA SER A 270 8.34 7.76 -24.58
C SER A 270 8.42 8.25 -26.03
N GLY A 271 8.27 9.55 -26.30
CA GLY A 271 8.36 10.13 -27.66
C GLY A 271 7.21 9.70 -28.60
N SER A 272 6.24 8.96 -28.11
CA SER A 272 5.06 8.57 -28.88
C SER A 272 4.24 9.79 -29.25
N ASN A 273 3.65 9.76 -30.44
CA ASN A 273 2.85 10.87 -30.95
C ASN A 273 1.61 11.09 -30.05
N VAL A 274 1.77 11.98 -29.06
CA VAL A 274 0.84 12.25 -27.95
C VAL A 274 -0.61 12.42 -28.42
N TRP A 275 -0.81 12.89 -29.66
CA TRP A 275 -2.12 13.10 -30.27
C TRP A 275 -2.88 11.81 -30.54
N ILE A 276 -2.22 10.76 -31.00
CA ILE A 276 -2.87 9.48 -31.36
C ILE A 276 -3.26 8.72 -30.09
N VAL A 277 -2.35 8.69 -29.11
CA VAL A 277 -2.57 8.04 -27.82
C VAL A 277 -3.64 8.79 -27.02
N SER A 278 -3.63 10.14 -27.02
CA SER A 278 -4.62 10.93 -26.31
C SER A 278 -6.04 10.79 -26.88
N LYS A 279 -6.24 10.62 -28.21
CA LYS A 279 -7.57 10.44 -28.81
C LYS A 279 -8.20 9.09 -28.49
N GLN A 280 -7.44 8.01 -28.53
CA GLN A 280 -7.92 6.69 -28.12
C GLN A 280 -8.11 6.60 -26.60
N GLN A 281 -7.22 7.20 -25.82
CA GLN A 281 -7.32 7.23 -24.37
C GLN A 281 -8.32 8.25 -23.86
N GLN A 282 -8.53 9.39 -24.53
CA GLN A 282 -9.67 10.28 -24.23
C GLN A 282 -11.01 9.55 -24.37
N LYS A 283 -11.14 8.62 -25.31
CA LYS A 283 -12.34 7.79 -25.46
C LYS A 283 -12.50 6.78 -24.31
N TYR A 284 -11.37 6.27 -23.78
CA TYR A 284 -11.34 5.32 -22.66
C TYR A 284 -11.46 6.04 -21.32
N PHE A 285 -10.70 7.11 -21.11
CA PHE A 285 -10.69 7.91 -19.87
C PHE A 285 -11.90 8.84 -19.74
N SER A 286 -12.41 9.40 -20.85
CA SER A 286 -13.56 10.33 -20.80
C SER A 286 -14.88 9.63 -20.46
N ARG A 287 -15.07 8.36 -20.83
CA ARG A 287 -16.34 7.67 -20.59
C ARG A 287 -16.49 7.11 -19.18
N ASN A 288 -15.44 6.56 -18.59
CA ASN A 288 -15.57 5.81 -17.33
C ASN A 288 -15.00 6.53 -16.09
N PHE A 289 -13.86 7.19 -16.21
CA PHE A 289 -13.17 7.78 -15.07
C PHE A 289 -13.54 9.24 -14.81
N CYS A 290 -13.34 10.12 -15.79
CA CYS A 290 -13.65 11.54 -15.59
C CYS A 290 -15.13 11.74 -15.26
N TRP A 291 -16.00 10.88 -15.76
CA TRP A 291 -17.44 10.93 -15.48
C TRP A 291 -17.79 10.36 -14.09
N GLY A 292 -17.15 9.30 -13.65
CA GLY A 292 -17.30 8.75 -12.29
C GLY A 292 -16.75 9.71 -11.24
N LEU A 293 -15.53 10.17 -11.42
CA LEU A 293 -14.88 11.17 -10.57
C LEU A 293 -15.65 12.50 -10.58
N TYR A 294 -16.08 12.97 -11.76
CA TYR A 294 -16.89 14.17 -11.89
C TYR A 294 -18.22 14.05 -11.13
N LYS A 295 -18.95 12.96 -11.28
CA LYS A 295 -20.21 12.76 -10.55
C LYS A 295 -20.01 12.72 -9.03
N SER A 296 -18.90 12.15 -8.55
CA SER A 296 -18.62 12.04 -7.12
C SER A 296 -18.09 13.34 -6.50
N LEU A 297 -17.42 14.18 -7.30
CA LEU A 297 -16.63 15.29 -6.80
C LEU A 297 -17.07 16.67 -7.31
N LYS A 298 -17.96 16.75 -8.30
CA LYS A 298 -18.35 18.03 -8.93
C LYS A 298 -18.91 19.07 -7.96
N ASP A 299 -19.51 18.61 -6.88
CA ASP A 299 -20.12 19.44 -5.85
C ASP A 299 -19.28 19.52 -4.57
N SER A 300 -18.09 18.88 -4.55
CA SER A 300 -17.20 18.85 -3.37
C SER A 300 -16.52 20.21 -3.14
N PRO A 301 -16.70 20.84 -1.96
CA PRO A 301 -15.95 22.03 -1.55
C PRO A 301 -14.44 21.81 -1.61
N ALA A 302 -13.95 20.58 -1.30
CA ALA A 302 -12.53 20.26 -1.29
C ALA A 302 -11.90 20.34 -2.67
N ILE A 303 -12.59 19.96 -3.75
CA ILE A 303 -12.09 20.18 -5.11
C ILE A 303 -12.09 21.65 -5.49
N LYS A 304 -13.11 22.40 -5.11
CA LYS A 304 -13.10 23.86 -5.29
C LYS A 304 -11.90 24.44 -4.57
N THR A 305 -11.71 24.12 -3.30
CA THR A 305 -10.58 24.59 -2.48
C THR A 305 -9.23 24.12 -3.05
N PHE A 306 -9.13 22.87 -3.53
CA PHE A 306 -7.92 22.35 -4.20
C PHE A 306 -7.58 23.13 -5.47
N MET A 307 -8.59 23.39 -6.31
CA MET A 307 -8.42 24.18 -7.54
C MET A 307 -8.20 25.66 -7.30
N GLU A 308 -8.61 26.17 -6.13
CA GLU A 308 -8.44 27.58 -5.71
C GLU A 308 -7.03 27.86 -5.20
N ARG A 309 -6.30 26.88 -4.70
CA ARG A 309 -4.90 27.05 -4.29
C ARG A 309 -4.03 27.37 -5.51
N ALA A 310 -3.33 28.52 -5.47
CA ALA A 310 -2.51 29.00 -6.60
C ALA A 310 -1.48 27.94 -7.05
N GLU A 311 -0.87 27.22 -6.11
CA GLU A 311 0.08 26.12 -6.37
C GLU A 311 -0.54 24.98 -7.16
N ASN A 312 -1.74 24.56 -6.80
CA ASN A 312 -2.46 23.49 -7.52
C ASN A 312 -2.93 23.95 -8.88
N ARG A 313 -3.37 25.21 -9.02
CA ARG A 313 -3.66 25.84 -10.32
C ARG A 313 -2.42 25.85 -11.21
N GLN A 314 -1.28 26.22 -10.65
CA GLN A 314 -0.02 26.29 -11.40
C GLN A 314 0.42 24.88 -11.84
N ILE A 315 0.32 23.88 -10.96
CA ILE A 315 0.61 22.47 -11.28
C ILE A 315 -0.35 21.97 -12.37
N VAL A 316 -1.65 22.16 -12.21
CA VAL A 316 -2.66 21.76 -13.19
C VAL A 316 -2.49 22.52 -14.50
N GLN A 317 -2.26 23.83 -14.47
CA GLN A 317 -2.01 24.65 -15.66
C GLN A 317 -0.71 24.28 -16.37
N GLN A 318 0.39 24.03 -15.65
CA GLN A 318 1.65 23.58 -16.24
C GLN A 318 1.48 22.20 -16.88
N HIS A 319 0.78 21.28 -16.23
CA HIS A 319 0.47 19.95 -16.80
C HIS A 319 -0.35 20.06 -18.07
N PHE A 320 -1.39 20.87 -18.09
CA PHE A 320 -2.26 21.04 -19.23
C PHE A 320 -1.64 21.91 -20.36
N LEU A 321 -0.87 22.95 -20.04
CA LEU A 321 -0.12 23.75 -21.01
C LEU A 321 0.97 22.93 -21.69
N LEU A 322 1.68 22.10 -20.92
CA LEU A 322 2.72 21.22 -21.42
C LEU A 322 2.20 20.10 -22.34
N LEU A 323 0.92 19.69 -22.19
CA LEU A 323 0.29 18.66 -23.03
C LEU A 323 -0.31 19.20 -24.33
N ASN A 324 -0.20 20.51 -24.60
CA ASN A 324 -0.86 21.15 -25.77
C ASN A 324 -2.39 20.94 -25.83
N ILE A 325 -3.04 20.77 -24.65
CA ILE A 325 -4.44 20.40 -24.50
C ILE A 325 -5.34 21.65 -24.33
N LYS A 326 -4.89 22.83 -24.74
CA LYS A 326 -5.64 24.08 -24.57
C LYS A 326 -7.13 23.96 -24.98
N ASN A 327 -7.43 23.23 -26.05
CA ASN A 327 -8.80 23.07 -26.57
C ASN A 327 -9.59 21.92 -25.90
N SER A 328 -8.91 20.84 -25.49
CA SER A 328 -9.55 19.73 -24.79
C SER A 328 -9.85 20.06 -23.32
N VAL A 329 -8.98 20.84 -22.67
CA VAL A 329 -9.20 21.38 -21.33
C VAL A 329 -10.35 22.39 -21.32
N ARG A 330 -10.43 23.29 -22.31
CA ARG A 330 -11.55 24.21 -22.42
C ARG A 330 -12.89 23.48 -22.62
N SER A 331 -12.89 22.41 -23.41
CA SER A 331 -14.05 21.51 -23.57
C SER A 331 -14.35 20.74 -22.29
N PHE A 332 -13.33 20.26 -21.55
CA PHE A 332 -13.47 19.57 -20.28
C PHE A 332 -14.06 20.51 -19.21
N PHE A 333 -13.48 21.69 -19.00
CA PHE A 333 -13.99 22.67 -18.04
C PHE A 333 -15.34 23.28 -18.43
N ASN A 334 -15.63 23.47 -19.73
CA ASN A 334 -16.95 23.89 -20.17
C ASN A 334 -18.04 22.82 -19.95
N LYS A 335 -17.69 21.53 -20.07
CA LYS A 335 -18.59 20.42 -19.71
C LYS A 335 -18.76 20.25 -18.21
N LEU A 336 -17.81 20.72 -17.42
CA LEU A 336 -17.86 20.74 -15.94
C LEU A 336 -18.70 21.90 -15.37
N HIS A 337 -19.25 22.78 -16.22
CA HIS A 337 -19.95 24.02 -15.81
C HIS A 337 -19.17 24.90 -14.82
N ILE A 338 -17.84 24.76 -14.77
CA ILE A 338 -16.98 25.64 -13.99
C ILE A 338 -16.79 26.92 -14.80
N LYS A 339 -17.66 27.92 -14.56
CA LYS A 339 -17.44 29.27 -15.09
C LYS A 339 -16.13 29.84 -14.52
N ARG A 340 -15.38 30.54 -15.37
CA ARG A 340 -14.18 31.28 -14.99
C ARG A 340 -14.42 32.26 -13.87
#